data_fbff6802a24c0fe356d9dcab73d3c294
#
_entry.id   fbff6802a24c0fe356d9dcab73d3c294
#
_cell.length_a   1.000
_cell.length_b   1.000
_cell.length_c   1.000
_cell.angle_alpha   90.00
_cell.angle_beta   90.00
_cell.angle_gamma   90.00
#
_symmetry.space_group_name_H-M   'P 1'
#
loop_
_entity.id
_entity.type
_entity.pdbx_description
1 polymer ?
#
loop_
_entity_poly.entity_id
_entity_poly.type
_entity_poly.pdbx_seq_one_letter_code
_entity_poly.pdbx_strand_id
1 'polypeptide(L)'
;MKSVLLAIIPVITATSVLAQYKYGLKPTDYEGYLKSIKADPKKELVDLEKFIPGIVLDIRYATTNNFTGEKIYNLPKAYTRKPVAEAVKRAQAELAKQGLGIKIFDAYRPYAATVKFYEVYKDTTYVASPYRGSRHNRGCAIDMTIINLKTGEELVMPTGYDSFKKEAWPSTPVKNPVIRKNRQLIIDTMEKQGFKVNGSEWWHFDFIGWKNYEVLDIDFETLMSSEY
;
A
#
# COMPACT_ATOMS: atom_id res chain seq x y z
N MET A 1 -9.13 25.89 54.91
CA MET A 1 -8.70 26.16 53.52
C MET A 1 -9.05 24.97 52.67
N LYS A 2 -10.05 25.07 51.78
CA LYS A 2 -10.43 23.99 50.88
C LYS A 2 -9.80 24.29 49.54
N SER A 3 -8.84 23.47 49.11
CA SER A 3 -8.22 23.56 47.78
C SER A 3 -9.19 23.00 46.72
N VAL A 4 -9.57 23.86 45.80
CA VAL A 4 -10.35 23.46 44.61
C VAL A 4 -9.35 23.02 43.54
N LEU A 5 -9.34 21.71 43.21
CA LEU A 5 -8.61 21.21 42.05
C LEU A 5 -9.41 21.54 40.79
N LEU A 6 -8.89 22.46 39.99
CA LEU A 6 -9.41 22.70 38.62
C LEU A 6 -8.93 21.58 37.70
N ALA A 7 -9.84 20.74 37.25
CA ALA A 7 -9.56 19.75 36.20
C ALA A 7 -9.44 20.51 34.87
N ILE A 8 -8.24 20.52 34.29
CA ILE A 8 -8.00 21.01 32.93
C ILE A 8 -8.45 19.90 31.98
N ILE A 9 -9.62 20.07 31.37
CA ILE A 9 -10.09 19.22 30.26
C ILE A 9 -9.30 19.69 29.01
N PRO A 10 -8.52 18.83 28.33
CA PRO A 10 -7.87 19.22 27.10
C PRO A 10 -8.93 19.49 26.02
N VAL A 11 -9.01 20.74 25.58
CA VAL A 11 -9.78 21.12 24.39
C VAL A 11 -9.03 20.54 23.19
N ILE A 12 -9.45 19.35 22.73
CA ILE A 12 -9.03 18.80 21.42
C ILE A 12 -9.60 19.76 20.38
N THR A 13 -8.72 20.57 19.81
CA THR A 13 -9.10 21.60 18.85
C THR A 13 -9.71 20.97 17.60
N ALA A 14 -10.93 21.38 17.24
CA ALA A 14 -11.68 20.95 16.06
C ALA A 14 -10.97 21.19 14.70
N THR A 15 -9.79 21.80 14.71
CA THR A 15 -8.98 22.12 13.53
C THR A 15 -8.39 20.90 12.83
N SER A 16 -8.11 19.79 13.54
CA SER A 16 -7.60 18.55 12.92
C SER A 16 -8.65 17.79 12.11
N VAL A 17 -9.92 17.85 12.52
CA VAL A 17 -11.02 17.15 11.86
C VAL A 17 -11.43 17.81 10.53
N LEU A 18 -11.31 19.14 10.42
CA LEU A 18 -11.68 19.87 9.20
C LEU A 18 -10.65 19.69 8.07
N ALA A 19 -9.38 19.48 8.37
CA ALA A 19 -8.35 19.22 7.37
C ALA A 19 -8.54 17.83 6.71
N GLN A 20 -9.03 16.85 7.45
CA GLN A 20 -9.24 15.47 7.01
C GLN A 20 -10.31 15.33 5.92
N TYR A 21 -11.26 16.27 5.83
CA TYR A 21 -12.35 16.27 4.84
C TYR A 21 -12.19 17.32 3.73
N LYS A 22 -11.01 17.90 3.58
CA LYS A 22 -10.70 18.93 2.56
C LYS A 22 -11.17 18.54 1.15
N TYR A 23 -11.15 17.26 0.83
CA TYR A 23 -11.53 16.72 -0.49
C TYR A 23 -12.90 16.02 -0.49
N GLY A 24 -13.72 16.19 0.55
CA GLY A 24 -15.09 15.68 0.63
C GLY A 24 -15.24 14.18 0.87
N LEU A 25 -14.16 13.39 0.79
CA LEU A 25 -14.17 11.97 1.11
C LEU A 25 -13.98 11.78 2.62
N LYS A 26 -14.89 11.00 3.24
CA LYS A 26 -14.80 10.62 4.65
C LYS A 26 -14.29 9.18 4.75
N PRO A 27 -13.01 8.97 5.08
CA PRO A 27 -12.47 7.62 5.29
C PRO A 27 -13.04 7.00 6.56
N THR A 28 -13.03 5.68 6.63
CA THR A 28 -13.38 4.93 7.83
C THR A 28 -12.21 5.00 8.82
N ASP A 29 -12.50 5.38 10.05
CA ASP A 29 -11.56 5.42 11.16
C ASP A 29 -11.35 4.03 11.78
N TYR A 30 -10.51 3.96 12.83
CA TYR A 30 -10.20 2.71 13.52
C TYR A 30 -11.44 2.04 14.16
N GLU A 31 -12.35 2.79 14.76
CA GLU A 31 -13.56 2.22 15.35
C GLU A 31 -14.48 1.63 14.28
N GLY A 32 -14.67 2.33 13.17
CA GLY A 32 -15.42 1.83 12.01
C GLY A 32 -14.79 0.58 11.41
N TYR A 33 -13.44 0.53 11.34
CA TYR A 33 -12.70 -0.64 10.91
C TYR A 33 -12.95 -1.84 11.85
N LEU A 34 -12.86 -1.67 13.18
CA LEU A 34 -13.14 -2.74 14.15
C LEU A 34 -14.56 -3.30 13.99
N LYS A 35 -15.55 -2.43 13.76
CA LYS A 35 -16.93 -2.87 13.46
C LYS A 35 -16.99 -3.67 12.16
N SER A 36 -16.26 -3.25 11.14
CA SER A 36 -16.26 -3.92 9.84
C SER A 36 -15.62 -5.31 9.88
N ILE A 37 -14.51 -5.50 10.61
CA ILE A 37 -13.89 -6.82 10.76
C ILE A 37 -14.69 -7.78 11.65
N LYS A 38 -15.40 -7.25 12.65
CA LYS A 38 -16.34 -8.05 13.46
C LYS A 38 -17.49 -8.59 12.61
N ALA A 39 -17.97 -7.81 11.64
CA ALA A 39 -19.03 -8.22 10.72
C ALA A 39 -18.54 -9.15 9.61
N ASP A 40 -17.31 -8.91 9.11
CA ASP A 40 -16.66 -9.72 8.07
C ASP A 40 -15.16 -9.83 8.34
N PRO A 41 -14.68 -10.96 8.90
CA PRO A 41 -13.25 -11.16 9.18
C PRO A 41 -12.31 -11.10 7.96
N LYS A 42 -12.84 -11.19 6.73
CA LYS A 42 -12.06 -10.98 5.50
C LYS A 42 -11.60 -9.55 5.33
N LYS A 43 -12.20 -8.60 6.07
CA LYS A 43 -11.81 -7.19 6.06
C LYS A 43 -10.62 -6.87 6.96
N GLU A 44 -10.13 -7.83 7.72
CA GLU A 44 -8.94 -7.67 8.55
C GLU A 44 -7.73 -7.25 7.72
N LEU A 45 -6.97 -6.27 8.23
CA LEU A 45 -5.65 -5.90 7.71
C LEU A 45 -4.59 -6.81 8.36
N VAL A 46 -3.84 -7.50 7.52
CA VAL A 46 -2.83 -8.49 7.91
C VAL A 46 -1.44 -7.94 7.60
N ASP A 47 -0.51 -8.00 8.57
CA ASP A 47 0.91 -7.69 8.37
C ASP A 47 1.55 -8.75 7.46
N LEU A 48 1.95 -8.34 6.25
CA LEU A 48 2.52 -9.25 5.25
C LEU A 48 3.84 -9.88 5.71
N GLU A 49 4.66 -9.15 6.48
CA GLU A 49 5.94 -9.66 7.00
C GLU A 49 5.72 -10.86 7.94
N LYS A 50 4.68 -10.80 8.79
CA LYS A 50 4.30 -11.88 9.70
C LYS A 50 3.57 -13.02 8.97
N PHE A 51 2.77 -12.68 7.95
CA PHE A 51 1.87 -13.63 7.31
C PHE A 51 2.53 -14.47 6.20
N ILE A 52 3.56 -13.91 5.52
CA ILE A 52 4.21 -14.53 4.36
C ILE A 52 5.69 -14.75 4.64
N PRO A 53 6.11 -15.99 4.97
CA PRO A 53 7.53 -16.29 5.18
C PRO A 53 8.38 -15.93 3.96
N GLY A 54 9.48 -15.22 4.18
CA GLY A 54 10.45 -14.87 3.15
C GLY A 54 10.05 -13.70 2.24
N ILE A 55 8.95 -13.01 2.53
CA ILE A 55 8.65 -11.74 1.86
C ILE A 55 9.65 -10.67 2.30
N VAL A 56 10.06 -9.82 1.38
CA VAL A 56 11.00 -8.71 1.67
C VAL A 56 10.27 -7.38 1.60
N LEU A 57 10.52 -6.49 2.55
CA LEU A 57 9.96 -5.15 2.58
C LEU A 57 11.05 -4.12 2.23
N ASP A 58 10.74 -3.20 1.32
CA ASP A 58 11.51 -1.98 1.00
C ASP A 58 10.53 -0.80 0.94
N ILE A 59 9.95 -0.48 2.10
CA ILE A 59 8.87 0.51 2.20
C ILE A 59 9.44 1.92 2.00
N ARG A 60 9.45 2.36 0.73
CA ARG A 60 10.07 3.62 0.31
C ARG A 60 9.48 4.83 1.02
N TYR A 61 8.19 4.85 1.28
CA TYR A 61 7.51 5.95 1.97
C TYR A 61 7.82 6.03 3.48
N ALA A 62 8.45 5.01 4.06
CA ALA A 62 9.02 5.08 5.41
C ALA A 62 10.44 5.71 5.44
N THR A 63 10.94 6.15 4.31
CA THR A 63 12.24 6.83 4.12
C THR A 63 12.06 8.11 3.31
N THR A 64 13.11 8.88 3.09
CA THR A 64 13.12 10.03 2.17
C THR A 64 13.38 9.63 0.71
N ASN A 65 13.67 8.35 0.43
CA ASN A 65 13.94 7.83 -0.92
C ASN A 65 12.61 7.50 -1.65
N ASN A 66 11.80 8.52 -1.90
CA ASN A 66 10.55 8.46 -2.64
C ASN A 66 10.32 9.78 -3.38
N PHE A 67 9.29 9.87 -4.24
CA PHE A 67 9.05 11.04 -5.07
C PHE A 67 8.71 12.33 -4.31
N THR A 68 8.30 12.23 -3.03
CA THR A 68 8.01 13.41 -2.21
C THR A 68 9.26 13.99 -1.56
N GLY A 69 10.35 13.22 -1.47
CA GLY A 69 11.57 13.58 -0.72
C GLY A 69 11.38 13.63 0.80
N GLU A 70 10.21 13.26 1.31
CA GLU A 70 9.88 13.29 2.73
C GLU A 70 9.55 11.89 3.25
N LYS A 71 9.78 11.65 4.55
CA LYS A 71 9.29 10.46 5.24
C LYS A 71 7.78 10.61 5.47
N ILE A 72 6.99 9.75 4.85
CA ILE A 72 5.51 9.76 4.89
C ILE A 72 4.99 8.81 5.97
N TYR A 73 5.58 7.60 6.07
CA TYR A 73 5.21 6.60 7.08
C TYR A 73 6.21 6.59 8.23
N ASN A 74 5.72 6.48 9.45
CA ASN A 74 6.58 6.37 10.64
C ASN A 74 7.20 4.98 10.76
N LEU A 75 6.51 3.94 10.28
CA LEU A 75 6.92 2.54 10.36
C LEU A 75 7.03 1.92 8.96
N PRO A 76 8.08 1.10 8.68
CA PRO A 76 8.25 0.39 7.43
C PRO A 76 7.40 -0.90 7.41
N LYS A 77 6.08 -0.77 7.47
CA LYS A 77 5.12 -1.88 7.52
C LYS A 77 4.31 -2.01 6.24
N ALA A 78 3.90 -3.24 5.95
CA ALA A 78 3.05 -3.57 4.81
C ALA A 78 1.84 -4.38 5.28
N TYR A 79 0.66 -3.74 5.30
CA TYR A 79 -0.60 -4.39 5.62
C TYR A 79 -1.46 -4.53 4.37
N THR A 80 -2.28 -5.58 4.31
CA THR A 80 -3.34 -5.75 3.29
C THR A 80 -4.56 -6.43 3.87
N ARG A 81 -5.70 -6.32 3.19
CA ARG A 81 -6.88 -7.13 3.54
C ARG A 81 -6.53 -8.61 3.44
N LYS A 82 -7.07 -9.43 4.33
CA LYS A 82 -6.77 -10.87 4.45
C LYS A 82 -6.82 -11.64 3.13
N PRO A 83 -7.85 -11.53 2.26
CA PRO A 83 -7.85 -12.22 0.97
C PRO A 83 -6.75 -11.75 0.02
N VAL A 84 -6.32 -10.48 0.14
CA VAL A 84 -5.18 -9.93 -0.62
C VAL A 84 -3.88 -10.56 -0.13
N ALA A 85 -3.66 -10.63 1.20
CA ALA A 85 -2.51 -11.29 1.80
C ALA A 85 -2.42 -12.76 1.37
N GLU A 86 -3.54 -13.48 1.36
CA GLU A 86 -3.61 -14.87 0.90
C GLU A 86 -3.23 -14.99 -0.59
N ALA A 87 -3.65 -14.06 -1.43
CA ALA A 87 -3.30 -14.03 -2.85
C ALA A 87 -1.80 -13.74 -3.05
N VAL A 88 -1.22 -12.77 -2.32
CA VAL A 88 0.23 -12.48 -2.34
C VAL A 88 1.03 -13.69 -1.85
N LYS A 89 0.57 -14.38 -0.81
CA LYS A 89 1.21 -15.61 -0.30
C LYS A 89 1.28 -16.70 -1.37
N ARG A 90 0.22 -16.88 -2.16
CA ARG A 90 0.23 -17.84 -3.29
C ARG A 90 1.20 -17.41 -4.39
N ALA A 91 1.27 -16.10 -4.71
CA ALA A 91 2.23 -15.56 -5.66
C ALA A 91 3.68 -15.80 -5.20
N GLN A 92 3.98 -15.52 -3.93
CA GLN A 92 5.28 -15.78 -3.31
C GLN A 92 5.66 -17.27 -3.42
N ALA A 93 4.74 -18.17 -3.09
CA ALA A 93 4.97 -19.61 -3.15
C ALA A 93 5.22 -20.12 -4.58
N GLU A 94 4.58 -19.51 -5.59
CA GLU A 94 4.81 -19.84 -7.00
C GLU A 94 6.20 -19.37 -7.48
N LEU A 95 6.59 -18.15 -7.13
CA LEU A 95 7.91 -17.59 -7.46
C LEU A 95 9.04 -18.35 -6.76
N ALA A 96 8.84 -18.78 -5.51
CA ALA A 96 9.83 -19.52 -4.74
C ALA A 96 10.26 -20.83 -5.41
N LYS A 97 9.39 -21.51 -6.17
CA LYS A 97 9.72 -22.69 -6.96
C LYS A 97 10.78 -22.44 -8.03
N GLN A 98 10.97 -21.16 -8.41
CA GLN A 98 11.94 -20.71 -9.40
C GLN A 98 13.15 -20.02 -8.75
N GLY A 99 13.30 -20.07 -7.41
CA GLY A 99 14.35 -19.34 -6.68
C GLY A 99 14.11 -17.83 -6.62
N LEU A 100 12.87 -17.39 -6.85
CA LEU A 100 12.47 -15.99 -6.87
C LEU A 100 11.56 -15.65 -5.68
N GLY A 101 11.52 -14.38 -5.31
CA GLY A 101 10.67 -13.89 -4.22
C GLY A 101 10.09 -12.51 -4.51
N ILE A 102 9.19 -12.07 -3.63
CA ILE A 102 8.54 -10.77 -3.71
C ILE A 102 9.25 -9.78 -2.78
N LYS A 103 9.49 -8.56 -3.30
CA LYS A 103 9.85 -7.39 -2.51
C LYS A 103 8.73 -6.36 -2.63
N ILE A 104 8.18 -5.92 -1.49
CA ILE A 104 7.08 -4.94 -1.39
C ILE A 104 7.63 -3.54 -1.22
N PHE A 105 7.15 -2.60 -2.02
CA PHE A 105 7.44 -1.16 -1.92
C PHE A 105 6.35 -0.40 -1.16
N ASP A 106 5.06 -0.76 -1.38
CA ASP A 106 3.90 -0.22 -0.69
C ASP A 106 2.73 -1.22 -0.71
N ALA A 107 1.83 -1.09 0.28
CA ALA A 107 0.65 -1.94 0.39
C ALA A 107 -0.55 -1.10 0.88
N TYR A 108 -1.10 -1.35 2.09
CA TYR A 108 -2.05 -0.42 2.67
C TYR A 108 -1.39 0.93 2.90
N ARG A 109 -2.10 1.98 2.52
CA ARG A 109 -1.70 3.39 2.64
C ARG A 109 -2.79 4.14 3.39
N PRO A 110 -2.54 4.77 4.55
CA PRO A 110 -3.50 5.67 5.18
C PRO A 110 -3.98 6.75 4.20
N TYR A 111 -5.26 7.12 4.27
CA TYR A 111 -5.81 8.12 3.35
C TYR A 111 -5.08 9.47 3.45
N ALA A 112 -4.66 9.88 4.65
CA ALA A 112 -3.85 11.08 4.86
C ALA A 112 -2.58 11.10 3.99
N ALA A 113 -1.92 9.95 3.77
CA ALA A 113 -0.77 9.85 2.87
C ALA A 113 -1.15 10.08 1.39
N THR A 114 -2.32 9.60 0.96
CA THR A 114 -2.83 9.89 -0.40
C THR A 114 -3.11 11.39 -0.59
N VAL A 115 -3.63 12.06 0.42
CA VAL A 115 -3.81 13.52 0.40
C VAL A 115 -2.45 14.22 0.26
N LYS A 116 -1.46 13.83 1.06
CA LYS A 116 -0.09 14.38 1.00
C LYS A 116 0.53 14.19 -0.39
N PHE A 117 0.42 13.00 -0.97
CA PHE A 117 0.94 12.71 -2.32
C PHE A 117 0.31 13.62 -3.37
N TYR A 118 -1.01 13.78 -3.34
CA TYR A 118 -1.72 14.66 -4.27
C TYR A 118 -1.36 16.14 -4.09
N GLU A 119 -1.06 16.58 -2.87
CA GLU A 119 -0.63 17.96 -2.62
C GLU A 119 0.76 18.26 -3.16
N VAL A 120 1.65 17.25 -3.17
CA VAL A 120 3.00 17.33 -3.76
C VAL A 120 2.94 17.23 -5.28
N TYR A 121 2.13 16.30 -5.82
CA TYR A 121 2.08 16.01 -7.25
C TYR A 121 0.64 15.79 -7.72
N LYS A 122 0.07 16.78 -8.42
CA LYS A 122 -1.37 16.84 -8.74
C LYS A 122 -1.78 16.10 -10.02
N ASP A 123 -0.88 15.36 -10.67
CA ASP A 123 -1.21 14.55 -11.84
C ASP A 123 -1.84 13.22 -11.44
N THR A 124 -3.16 13.11 -11.66
CA THR A 124 -3.93 11.91 -11.30
C THR A 124 -3.68 10.71 -12.22
N THR A 125 -2.79 10.82 -13.19
CA THR A 125 -2.28 9.68 -13.96
C THR A 125 -1.42 8.77 -13.08
N TYR A 126 -0.67 9.37 -12.13
CA TYR A 126 0.30 8.68 -11.28
C TYR A 126 -0.07 8.71 -9.80
N VAL A 127 -0.72 9.78 -9.34
CA VAL A 127 -1.12 9.93 -7.94
C VAL A 127 -2.63 9.84 -7.80
N ALA A 128 -3.10 8.99 -6.91
CA ALA A 128 -4.53 8.80 -6.70
C ALA A 128 -5.23 10.10 -6.28
N SER A 129 -6.40 10.36 -6.87
CA SER A 129 -7.23 11.52 -6.51
C SER A 129 -7.79 11.38 -5.10
N PRO A 130 -7.58 12.34 -4.19
CA PRO A 130 -8.13 12.29 -2.83
C PRO A 130 -9.66 12.39 -2.79
N TYR A 131 -10.30 12.87 -3.84
CA TYR A 131 -11.77 12.89 -3.93
C TYR A 131 -12.40 11.49 -3.98
N ARG A 132 -11.65 10.46 -4.38
CA ARG A 132 -12.11 9.06 -4.50
C ARG A 132 -11.30 8.07 -3.65
N GLY A 133 -10.15 8.48 -3.18
CA GLY A 133 -9.18 7.62 -2.53
C GLY A 133 -8.50 6.64 -3.49
N SER A 134 -7.58 5.86 -2.95
CA SER A 134 -6.79 4.85 -3.65
C SER A 134 -7.25 3.43 -3.30
N ARG A 135 -6.86 2.44 -4.11
CA ARG A 135 -6.99 1.02 -3.74
C ARG A 135 -6.02 0.67 -2.61
N HIS A 136 -4.90 1.36 -2.51
CA HIS A 136 -4.01 1.28 -1.33
C HIS A 136 -4.73 1.69 -0.04
N ASN A 137 -5.55 2.74 -0.05
CA ASN A 137 -6.32 3.14 1.13
C ASN A 137 -7.35 2.08 1.57
N ARG A 138 -7.65 1.12 0.71
CA ARG A 138 -8.57 0.01 0.98
C ARG A 138 -7.83 -1.26 1.43
N GLY A 139 -6.49 -1.25 1.44
CA GLY A 139 -5.65 -2.43 1.63
C GLY A 139 -5.76 -3.44 0.49
N CYS A 140 -6.06 -2.97 -0.72
CA CYS A 140 -6.37 -3.78 -1.90
C CYS A 140 -5.47 -3.50 -3.11
N ALA A 141 -4.34 -2.84 -2.91
CA ALA A 141 -3.29 -2.68 -3.91
C ALA A 141 -1.93 -3.03 -3.33
N ILE A 142 -1.02 -3.49 -4.19
CA ILE A 142 0.35 -3.85 -3.87
C ILE A 142 1.27 -3.22 -4.90
N ASP A 143 2.29 -2.50 -4.41
CA ASP A 143 3.44 -2.10 -5.20
C ASP A 143 4.61 -3.03 -4.88
N MET A 144 5.15 -3.70 -5.91
CA MET A 144 6.13 -4.75 -5.70
C MET A 144 7.08 -4.94 -6.87
N THR A 145 8.18 -5.66 -6.60
CA THR A 145 9.06 -6.24 -7.62
C THR A 145 9.41 -7.69 -7.27
N ILE A 146 10.14 -8.34 -8.17
CA ILE A 146 10.66 -9.69 -7.98
C ILE A 146 12.16 -9.61 -7.65
N ILE A 147 12.59 -10.42 -6.67
CA ILE A 147 13.99 -10.59 -6.30
C ILE A 147 14.46 -12.02 -6.55
N ASN A 148 15.76 -12.18 -6.74
CA ASN A 148 16.43 -13.48 -6.66
C ASN A 148 16.66 -13.83 -5.19
N LEU A 149 16.10 -14.94 -4.70
CA LEU A 149 16.19 -15.33 -3.28
C LEU A 149 17.63 -15.68 -2.83
N LYS A 150 18.51 -16.05 -3.76
CA LYS A 150 19.90 -16.38 -3.45
C LYS A 150 20.75 -15.13 -3.28
N THR A 151 20.54 -14.10 -4.10
CA THR A 151 21.38 -12.88 -4.11
C THR A 151 20.71 -11.69 -3.40
N GLY A 152 19.38 -11.70 -3.24
CA GLY A 152 18.58 -10.56 -2.76
C GLY A 152 18.40 -9.45 -3.81
N GLU A 153 18.98 -9.59 -5.00
CA GLU A 153 18.92 -8.58 -6.06
C GLU A 153 17.57 -8.57 -6.77
N GLU A 154 17.11 -7.38 -7.13
CA GLU A 154 15.90 -7.21 -7.93
C GLU A 154 16.13 -7.68 -9.38
N LEU A 155 15.13 -8.30 -9.97
CA LEU A 155 15.12 -8.49 -11.41
C LEU A 155 15.07 -7.15 -12.12
N VAL A 156 15.85 -6.99 -13.20
CA VAL A 156 15.89 -5.74 -13.96
C VAL A 156 14.52 -5.49 -14.61
N MET A 157 13.91 -4.34 -14.30
CA MET A 157 12.60 -3.91 -14.77
C MET A 157 12.72 -2.69 -15.70
N PRO A 158 11.65 -2.29 -16.43
CA PRO A 158 11.73 -1.20 -17.42
C PRO A 158 12.16 0.15 -16.82
N THR A 159 11.78 0.41 -15.56
CA THR A 159 12.14 1.61 -14.79
C THR A 159 12.32 1.25 -13.33
N GLY A 160 12.87 2.16 -12.54
CA GLY A 160 12.76 2.09 -11.09
C GLY A 160 11.30 2.29 -10.62
N TYR A 161 11.06 2.00 -9.36
CA TYR A 161 9.80 2.29 -8.65
C TYR A 161 9.52 3.80 -8.64
N ASP A 162 8.25 4.20 -8.64
CA ASP A 162 7.77 5.61 -8.69
C ASP A 162 8.25 6.40 -9.92
N SER A 163 8.61 5.74 -11.00
CA SER A 163 8.98 6.41 -12.24
C SER A 163 7.73 6.93 -12.97
N PHE A 164 7.58 8.26 -13.08
CA PHE A 164 6.47 8.92 -13.80
C PHE A 164 6.75 9.05 -15.31
N LYS A 165 7.41 8.05 -15.90
CA LYS A 165 7.74 7.99 -17.33
C LYS A 165 6.87 6.96 -18.04
N LYS A 166 6.63 7.16 -19.34
CA LYS A 166 5.87 6.19 -20.15
C LYS A 166 6.52 4.81 -20.23
N GLU A 167 7.83 4.70 -20.00
CA GLU A 167 8.56 3.44 -19.91
C GLU A 167 8.09 2.56 -18.75
N ALA A 168 7.47 3.16 -17.71
CA ALA A 168 6.85 2.43 -16.61
C ALA A 168 5.51 1.75 -17.01
N TRP A 169 4.88 2.17 -18.08
CA TRP A 169 3.59 1.63 -18.49
C TRP A 169 3.73 0.19 -18.99
N PRO A 170 2.90 -0.75 -18.51
CA PRO A 170 2.92 -2.13 -18.97
C PRO A 170 2.77 -2.31 -20.48
N SER A 171 2.02 -1.39 -21.13
CA SER A 171 1.79 -1.39 -22.57
C SER A 171 2.97 -0.87 -23.40
N THR A 172 3.95 -0.17 -22.77
CA THR A 172 5.09 0.37 -23.50
C THR A 172 6.00 -0.75 -24.01
N PRO A 173 6.36 -0.77 -25.32
CA PRO A 173 7.25 -1.77 -25.86
C PRO A 173 8.63 -1.74 -25.20
N VAL A 174 9.14 -2.91 -24.80
CA VAL A 174 10.48 -3.08 -24.22
C VAL A 174 11.34 -3.85 -25.21
N LYS A 175 12.43 -3.22 -25.68
CA LYS A 175 13.38 -3.83 -26.65
C LYS A 175 14.20 -4.96 -26.02
N ASN A 176 14.67 -4.75 -24.79
CA ASN A 176 15.48 -5.76 -24.09
C ASN A 176 14.62 -6.99 -23.73
N PRO A 177 14.98 -8.20 -24.24
CA PRO A 177 14.17 -9.40 -24.02
C PRO A 177 14.15 -9.86 -22.56
N VAL A 178 15.21 -9.62 -21.79
CA VAL A 178 15.26 -9.97 -20.36
C VAL A 178 14.28 -9.11 -19.57
N ILE A 179 14.31 -7.78 -19.75
CA ILE A 179 13.40 -6.85 -19.09
C ILE A 179 11.94 -7.16 -19.46
N ARG A 180 11.68 -7.43 -20.75
CA ARG A 180 10.33 -7.81 -21.21
C ARG A 180 9.85 -9.09 -20.53
N LYS A 181 10.71 -10.13 -20.42
CA LYS A 181 10.39 -11.39 -19.74
C LYS A 181 10.12 -11.16 -18.25
N ASN A 182 10.94 -10.36 -17.58
CA ASN A 182 10.77 -10.07 -16.15
C ASN A 182 9.46 -9.31 -15.88
N ARG A 183 9.14 -8.28 -16.68
CA ARG A 183 7.86 -7.57 -16.58
C ARG A 183 6.67 -8.49 -16.84
N GLN A 184 6.75 -9.37 -17.83
CA GLN A 184 5.66 -10.30 -18.10
C GLN A 184 5.48 -11.31 -16.96
N LEU A 185 6.59 -11.81 -16.39
CA LEU A 185 6.56 -12.75 -15.27
C LEU A 185 5.81 -12.17 -14.05
N ILE A 186 6.10 -10.91 -13.66
CA ILE A 186 5.41 -10.30 -12.52
C ILE A 186 3.92 -10.11 -12.82
N ILE A 187 3.55 -9.67 -14.03
CA ILE A 187 2.17 -9.47 -14.43
C ILE A 187 1.41 -10.82 -14.40
N ASP A 188 1.92 -11.84 -15.09
CA ASP A 188 1.27 -13.15 -15.16
C ASP A 188 1.11 -13.78 -13.76
N THR A 189 2.14 -13.64 -12.91
CA THR A 189 2.11 -14.17 -11.55
C THR A 189 1.00 -13.53 -10.73
N MET A 190 0.88 -12.20 -10.78
CA MET A 190 -0.11 -11.47 -9.99
C MET A 190 -1.53 -11.61 -10.56
N GLU A 191 -1.69 -11.55 -11.88
CA GLU A 191 -3.01 -11.71 -12.52
C GLU A 191 -3.61 -13.10 -12.26
N LYS A 192 -2.80 -14.15 -12.25
CA LYS A 192 -3.21 -15.51 -11.86
C LYS A 192 -3.74 -15.58 -10.42
N GLN A 193 -3.34 -14.67 -9.55
CA GLN A 193 -3.81 -14.60 -8.16
C GLN A 193 -4.98 -13.62 -7.95
N GLY A 194 -5.58 -13.10 -9.01
CA GLY A 194 -6.76 -12.22 -8.93
C GLY A 194 -6.44 -10.74 -8.79
N PHE A 195 -5.26 -10.35 -9.24
CA PHE A 195 -4.90 -8.92 -9.37
C PHE A 195 -5.04 -8.47 -10.83
N LYS A 196 -4.96 -7.16 -11.02
CA LYS A 196 -4.84 -6.51 -12.33
C LYS A 196 -3.73 -5.47 -12.26
N VAL A 197 -2.81 -5.50 -13.23
CA VAL A 197 -1.75 -4.49 -13.32
C VAL A 197 -2.35 -3.12 -13.64
N ASN A 198 -1.81 -2.06 -13.05
CA ASN A 198 -2.16 -0.67 -13.35
C ASN A 198 -1.69 -0.31 -14.78
N GLY A 199 -2.45 0.51 -15.49
CA GLY A 199 -2.14 0.90 -16.87
C GLY A 199 -0.92 1.80 -17.03
N SER A 200 -0.47 2.48 -15.98
CA SER A 200 0.67 3.43 -15.99
C SER A 200 1.88 2.99 -15.16
N GLU A 201 1.80 1.85 -14.44
CA GLU A 201 2.79 1.45 -13.44
C GLU A 201 2.96 -0.08 -13.44
N TRP A 202 4.14 -0.57 -13.87
CA TRP A 202 4.41 -2.00 -13.96
C TRP A 202 4.48 -2.70 -12.58
N TRP A 203 4.73 -1.96 -11.53
CA TRP A 203 4.87 -2.47 -10.14
C TRP A 203 3.54 -2.53 -9.38
N HIS A 204 2.51 -1.80 -9.83
CA HIS A 204 1.24 -1.63 -9.11
C HIS A 204 0.19 -2.63 -9.55
N PHE A 205 -0.37 -3.35 -8.59
CA PHE A 205 -1.38 -4.40 -8.80
C PHE A 205 -2.61 -4.17 -7.94
N ASP A 206 -3.76 -3.94 -8.57
CA ASP A 206 -5.07 -3.82 -7.93
C ASP A 206 -5.71 -5.20 -7.73
N PHE A 207 -6.13 -5.54 -6.51
CA PHE A 207 -6.95 -6.72 -6.26
C PHE A 207 -8.36 -6.55 -6.85
N ILE A 208 -8.85 -7.51 -7.65
CA ILE A 208 -10.11 -7.38 -8.44
C ILE A 208 -11.32 -7.08 -7.53
N GLY A 209 -11.35 -7.62 -6.31
CA GLY A 209 -12.43 -7.39 -5.34
C GLY A 209 -12.39 -6.07 -4.55
N TRP A 210 -11.52 -5.13 -4.87
CA TRP A 210 -11.26 -3.91 -4.07
C TRP A 210 -12.49 -3.04 -3.77
N LYS A 211 -13.53 -3.08 -4.61
CA LYS A 211 -14.77 -2.28 -4.44
C LYS A 211 -15.56 -2.65 -3.18
N ASN A 212 -15.34 -3.84 -2.64
CA ASN A 212 -16.01 -4.35 -1.44
C ASN A 212 -15.39 -3.82 -0.14
N TYR A 213 -14.32 -3.03 -0.23
CA TYR A 213 -13.57 -2.55 0.92
C TYR A 213 -13.63 -1.03 1.00
N GLU A 214 -13.87 -0.52 2.20
CA GLU A 214 -13.89 0.89 2.53
C GLU A 214 -12.50 1.53 2.46
N VAL A 215 -12.46 2.83 2.19
CA VAL A 215 -11.25 3.65 2.36
C VAL A 215 -10.99 3.83 3.85
N LEU A 216 -9.78 3.54 4.30
CA LEU A 216 -9.35 3.66 5.69
C LEU A 216 -8.35 4.81 5.85
N ASP A 217 -8.37 5.42 7.04
CA ASP A 217 -7.34 6.35 7.48
C ASP A 217 -6.87 5.96 8.89
N ILE A 218 -6.05 4.91 8.95
CA ILE A 218 -5.52 4.33 10.19
C ILE A 218 -4.01 4.29 10.07
N ASP A 219 -3.28 4.88 11.01
CA ASP A 219 -1.82 4.82 11.02
C ASP A 219 -1.31 3.42 11.39
N PHE A 220 -0.05 3.16 11.07
CA PHE A 220 0.57 1.86 11.31
C PHE A 220 0.81 1.57 12.78
N GLU A 221 1.03 2.61 13.59
CA GLU A 221 1.19 2.48 15.04
C GLU A 221 -0.08 1.94 15.69
N THR A 222 -1.24 2.48 15.28
CA THR A 222 -2.55 2.00 15.74
C THR A 222 -2.80 0.55 15.34
N LEU A 223 -2.49 0.17 14.08
CA LEU A 223 -2.64 -1.21 13.61
C LEU A 223 -1.71 -2.16 14.38
N MET A 224 -0.46 -1.77 14.61
CA MET A 224 0.52 -2.60 15.33
C MET A 224 0.12 -2.80 16.79
N SER A 225 -0.42 -1.78 17.47
CA SER A 225 -0.84 -1.86 18.87
C SER A 225 -2.05 -2.77 19.08
N SER A 226 -2.83 -3.05 18.05
CA SER A 226 -4.02 -3.90 18.11
C SER A 226 -3.72 -5.40 17.93
N GLU A 227 -2.48 -5.76 17.61
CA GLU A 227 -2.04 -7.15 17.45
C GLU A 227 -1.63 -7.82 18.77
N TYR A 228 -1.72 -7.09 19.90
CA TYR A 228 -1.46 -7.52 21.27
C TYR A 228 -2.74 -7.45 22.10
#